data_26c43980bd3056517dde45132babdb5a
#
_entry.id   26c43980bd3056517dde45132babdb5a
#
_cell.length_a   1.000
_cell.length_b   1.000
_cell.length_c   1.000
_cell.angle_alpha   90.00
_cell.angle_beta   90.00
_cell.angle_gamma   90.00
#
_symmetry.space_group_name_H-M   'P 1'
#
loop_
_entity.id
_entity.type
_entity.pdbx_description
1 polymer ?
#
loop_
_entity_poly.entity_id
_entity_poly.type
_entity_poly.pdbx_seq_one_letter_code
_entity_poly.pdbx_strand_id
1 'polypeptide(L)'
;DFIVWYGKKKDQLKYRQLYRSTVPDPKGRWTGVELPDGKKRRLTSDERKDFSNIPSEARIFGTVSQWAPSYSETNVFDFVFEGRTYNPTRGQCWITSKDKLTKLGKMGRLFVEGDFPRYVVFHDDFPFAKITNPWDDTAPAQEKAYTVQTNEGVLQRCILMTTDPGDLVLDPTCG
;
A
#
# COMPACT_ATOMS: atom_id res chain seq x y z
N ASP A 1 24.33 -11.47 -5.86
CA ASP A 1 24.46 -12.51 -4.82
C ASP A 1 23.08 -13.02 -4.43
N PHE A 2 23.05 -14.25 -3.88
CA PHE A 2 21.82 -14.88 -3.39
C PHE A 2 21.98 -15.22 -1.92
N ILE A 3 20.90 -14.98 -1.15
CA ILE A 3 20.81 -15.44 0.23
C ILE A 3 19.89 -16.65 0.25
N VAL A 4 20.38 -17.74 0.79
CA VAL A 4 19.62 -19.00 0.91
C VAL A 4 19.35 -19.24 2.38
N TRP A 5 18.10 -19.54 2.71
CA TRP A 5 17.64 -19.71 4.07
C TRP A 5 17.12 -21.13 4.31
N TYR A 6 17.64 -21.77 5.33
CA TYR A 6 17.28 -23.14 5.72
C TYR A 6 16.85 -23.21 7.16
N GLY A 7 15.95 -24.13 7.45
CA GLY A 7 15.60 -24.50 8.81
C GLY A 7 15.72 -26.00 9.03
N LYS A 8 16.14 -26.41 10.20
CA LYS A 8 16.24 -27.82 10.59
C LYS A 8 14.86 -28.52 10.54
N LYS A 9 13.79 -27.80 10.86
CA LYS A 9 12.40 -28.25 10.78
C LYS A 9 11.57 -27.17 10.11
N LYS A 10 10.84 -27.55 9.07
CA LYS A 10 10.04 -26.63 8.25
C LYS A 10 8.93 -25.94 9.04
N ASP A 11 8.28 -26.65 9.93
CA ASP A 11 7.18 -26.19 10.79
C ASP A 11 7.62 -25.24 11.92
N GLN A 12 8.93 -25.18 12.17
CA GLN A 12 9.54 -24.30 13.18
C GLN A 12 10.29 -23.12 12.57
N LEU A 13 10.23 -22.95 11.25
CA LEU A 13 10.85 -21.81 10.57
C LEU A 13 10.16 -20.52 11.01
N LYS A 14 10.95 -19.59 11.55
CA LYS A 14 10.49 -18.24 11.83
C LYS A 14 10.65 -17.40 10.59
N TYR A 15 9.57 -16.73 10.15
CA TYR A 15 9.63 -15.73 9.09
C TYR A 15 8.78 -14.53 9.44
N ARG A 16 9.38 -13.35 9.41
CA ARG A 16 8.69 -12.06 9.58
C ARG A 16 8.84 -11.23 8.34
N GLN A 17 7.71 -10.87 7.74
CA GLN A 17 7.70 -9.94 6.63
C GLN A 17 8.20 -8.57 7.09
N LEU A 18 9.28 -8.11 6.49
CA LEU A 18 9.77 -6.75 6.71
C LEU A 18 9.05 -5.75 5.82
N TYR A 19 8.92 -4.54 6.32
CA TYR A 19 8.30 -3.42 5.64
C TYR A 19 9.23 -2.20 5.65
N ARG A 20 9.10 -1.38 4.62
CA ARG A 20 9.71 -0.05 4.57
C ARG A 20 8.63 1.01 4.49
N SER A 21 8.85 2.17 5.08
CA SER A 21 7.97 3.33 4.89
C SER A 21 7.97 3.74 3.42
N THR A 22 6.82 4.19 2.94
CA THR A 22 6.67 4.72 1.58
C THR A 22 6.22 6.17 1.64
N VAL A 23 6.66 6.93 0.66
CA VAL A 23 6.10 8.24 0.34
C VAL A 23 5.22 8.10 -0.89
N PRO A 24 4.14 8.90 -1.02
CA PRO A 24 3.32 8.84 -2.21
C PRO A 24 4.11 9.31 -3.43
N ASP A 25 4.04 8.52 -4.53
CA ASP A 25 4.71 8.87 -5.78
C ASP A 25 3.75 9.69 -6.67
N PRO A 26 4.13 10.89 -7.14
CA PRO A 26 3.33 11.70 -8.07
C PRO A 26 2.97 10.98 -9.38
N LYS A 27 3.80 10.04 -9.82
CA LYS A 27 3.55 9.20 -11.01
C LYS A 27 2.68 8.00 -10.73
N GLY A 28 2.36 7.73 -9.45
CA GLY A 28 1.58 6.59 -9.02
C GLY A 28 0.07 6.81 -9.10
N ARG A 29 -0.66 5.95 -8.40
CA ARG A 29 -2.13 5.95 -8.35
C ARG A 29 -2.76 7.11 -7.56
N TRP A 30 -1.97 7.95 -6.94
CA TRP A 30 -2.40 9.01 -6.06
C TRP A 30 -2.88 10.21 -6.86
N THR A 31 -4.20 10.37 -7.00
CA THR A 31 -4.79 11.32 -7.94
C THR A 31 -5.77 12.29 -7.28
N GLY A 32 -6.01 12.14 -6.00
CA GLY A 32 -6.94 12.96 -5.25
C GLY A 32 -6.37 13.41 -3.91
N VAL A 33 -7.00 14.42 -3.35
CA VAL A 33 -6.70 14.99 -2.05
C VAL A 33 -7.99 15.26 -1.28
N GLU A 34 -7.97 14.94 0.02
CA GLU A 34 -8.97 15.37 0.99
C GLU A 34 -8.39 16.52 1.79
N LEU A 35 -9.08 17.66 1.76
CA LEU A 35 -8.70 18.86 2.49
C LEU A 35 -9.09 18.75 3.97
N PRO A 36 -8.56 19.59 4.87
CA PRO A 36 -8.90 19.58 6.30
C PRO A 36 -10.39 19.79 6.60
N ASP A 37 -11.12 20.44 5.69
CA ASP A 37 -12.59 20.61 5.79
C ASP A 37 -13.39 19.34 5.37
N GLY A 38 -12.70 18.24 5.03
CA GLY A 38 -13.27 16.98 4.58
C GLY A 38 -13.67 16.95 3.09
N LYS A 39 -13.48 18.04 2.36
CA LYS A 39 -13.77 18.06 0.92
C LYS A 39 -12.73 17.31 0.13
N LYS A 40 -13.19 16.44 -0.75
CA LYS A 40 -12.36 15.69 -1.68
C LYS A 40 -12.35 16.32 -3.05
N ARG A 41 -11.16 16.38 -3.66
CA ARG A 41 -11.01 16.84 -5.05
C ARG A 41 -9.86 16.10 -5.73
N ARG A 42 -9.80 16.24 -7.03
CA ARG A 42 -8.62 15.83 -7.81
C ARG A 42 -7.46 16.77 -7.51
N LEU A 43 -6.25 16.22 -7.61
CA LEU A 43 -5.04 17.00 -7.60
C LEU A 43 -4.98 17.93 -8.82
N THR A 44 -4.54 19.15 -8.62
CA THR A 44 -4.22 20.08 -9.71
C THR A 44 -3.01 19.59 -10.51
N SER A 45 -2.77 20.19 -11.67
CA SER A 45 -1.61 19.83 -12.50
C SER A 45 -0.27 20.06 -11.79
N ASP A 46 -0.17 21.10 -10.97
CA ASP A 46 1.06 21.43 -10.25
C ASP A 46 1.26 20.53 -9.03
N GLU A 47 0.20 20.22 -8.28
CA GLU A 47 0.24 19.24 -7.20
C GLU A 47 0.61 17.83 -7.72
N ARG A 48 0.18 17.46 -8.94
CA ARG A 48 0.56 16.18 -9.56
C ARG A 48 2.01 16.13 -10.00
N LYS A 49 2.64 17.24 -10.28
CA LYS A 49 4.08 17.31 -10.61
C LYS A 49 4.92 17.20 -9.35
N ASP A 50 4.47 17.86 -8.29
CA ASP A 50 5.19 17.92 -7.02
C ASP A 50 4.19 17.98 -5.85
N PHE A 51 4.19 16.95 -5.03
CA PHE A 51 3.32 16.84 -3.86
C PHE A 51 3.66 17.82 -2.74
N SER A 52 4.79 18.50 -2.80
CA SER A 52 5.11 19.60 -1.86
C SER A 52 4.14 20.80 -1.99
N ASN A 53 3.45 20.90 -3.14
CA ASN A 53 2.42 21.92 -3.36
C ASN A 53 1.06 21.59 -2.72
N ILE A 54 0.89 20.39 -2.16
CA ILE A 54 -0.32 19.96 -1.46
C ILE A 54 -0.32 20.56 -0.05
N PRO A 55 -1.46 21.10 0.45
CA PRO A 55 -1.55 21.58 1.82
C PRO A 55 -1.08 20.51 2.84
N SER A 56 -0.30 20.92 3.84
CA SER A 56 0.38 20.01 4.77
C SER A 56 -0.56 19.09 5.57
N GLU A 57 -1.79 19.54 5.85
CA GLU A 57 -2.80 18.79 6.59
C GLU A 57 -3.75 17.99 5.68
N ALA A 58 -3.55 18.06 4.37
CA ALA A 58 -4.40 17.36 3.42
C ALA A 58 -3.96 15.89 3.28
N ARG A 59 -4.94 15.00 3.09
CA ARG A 59 -4.70 13.56 2.94
C ARG A 59 -4.74 13.16 1.48
N ILE A 60 -3.67 12.56 1.00
CA ILE A 60 -3.55 12.10 -0.40
C ILE A 60 -4.26 10.76 -0.56
N PHE A 61 -5.07 10.62 -1.62
CA PHE A 61 -5.75 9.37 -1.91
C PHE A 61 -5.67 8.96 -3.39
N GLY A 62 -5.86 7.66 -3.60
CA GLY A 62 -6.16 7.07 -4.89
C GLY A 62 -7.58 6.50 -4.90
N THR A 63 -8.10 6.19 -6.08
CA THR A 63 -9.43 5.59 -6.23
C THR A 63 -9.36 4.18 -6.80
N VAL A 64 -10.30 3.33 -6.35
CA VAL A 64 -10.46 1.96 -6.84
C VAL A 64 -11.87 1.81 -7.37
N SER A 65 -11.99 1.15 -8.53
CA SER A 65 -13.27 0.84 -9.14
C SER A 65 -14.15 0.00 -8.20
N GLN A 66 -15.46 0.27 -8.25
CA GLN A 66 -16.45 -0.51 -7.50
C GLN A 66 -17.16 -1.57 -8.39
N TRP A 67 -16.63 -1.83 -9.57
CA TRP A 67 -17.10 -2.91 -10.45
C TRP A 67 -16.47 -4.24 -10.08
N ALA A 68 -17.30 -5.27 -9.97
CA ALA A 68 -16.82 -6.63 -9.76
C ALA A 68 -16.14 -7.18 -11.02
N PRO A 69 -15.07 -8.00 -10.88
CA PRO A 69 -14.43 -8.66 -12.02
C PRO A 69 -15.31 -9.77 -12.62
N SER A 70 -16.31 -10.27 -11.88
CA SER A 70 -17.27 -11.27 -12.30
C SER A 70 -18.69 -10.82 -11.98
N TYR A 71 -19.64 -11.12 -12.87
CA TYR A 71 -21.05 -10.73 -12.72
C TYR A 71 -21.75 -11.53 -11.62
N SER A 72 -22.59 -10.84 -10.85
CA SER A 72 -23.51 -11.43 -9.87
C SER A 72 -24.79 -10.60 -9.81
N GLU A 73 -25.93 -11.25 -10.04
CA GLU A 73 -27.25 -10.59 -10.02
C GLU A 73 -27.56 -9.93 -8.65
N THR A 74 -27.10 -10.53 -7.56
CA THR A 74 -27.31 -10.01 -6.20
C THR A 74 -26.63 -8.66 -5.96
N ASN A 75 -25.65 -8.33 -6.78
CA ASN A 75 -24.90 -7.08 -6.71
C ASN A 75 -25.31 -6.07 -7.81
N VAL A 76 -26.46 -6.26 -8.43
CA VAL A 76 -27.08 -5.30 -9.34
C VAL A 76 -28.21 -4.58 -8.57
N PHE A 77 -27.97 -3.35 -8.19
CA PHE A 77 -28.93 -2.55 -7.43
C PHE A 77 -28.66 -1.05 -7.61
N ASP A 78 -29.70 -0.25 -7.37
CA ASP A 78 -29.61 1.19 -7.32
C ASP A 78 -28.91 1.63 -6.03
N PHE A 79 -27.87 2.43 -6.18
CA PHE A 79 -27.12 3.01 -5.08
C PHE A 79 -27.25 4.53 -5.05
N VAL A 80 -27.78 5.07 -3.95
CA VAL A 80 -27.90 6.52 -3.76
C VAL A 80 -26.72 7.03 -2.96
N PHE A 81 -25.99 7.99 -3.53
CA PHE A 81 -24.86 8.65 -2.89
C PHE A 81 -24.83 10.13 -3.29
N GLU A 82 -24.66 11.03 -2.33
CA GLU A 82 -24.67 12.50 -2.53
C GLU A 82 -25.85 13.00 -3.36
N GLY A 83 -27.05 12.46 -3.08
CA GLY A 83 -28.30 12.87 -3.75
C GLY A 83 -28.48 12.36 -5.18
N ARG A 84 -27.53 11.60 -5.72
CA ARG A 84 -27.61 11.00 -7.05
C ARG A 84 -27.76 9.48 -6.96
N THR A 85 -28.57 8.90 -7.84
CA THR A 85 -28.72 7.44 -7.99
C THR A 85 -27.74 6.92 -9.05
N TYR A 86 -27.02 5.88 -8.71
CA TYR A 86 -26.05 5.20 -9.56
C TYR A 86 -26.49 3.76 -9.81
N ASN A 87 -26.40 3.33 -11.06
CA ASN A 87 -26.78 2.00 -11.52
C ASN A 87 -25.63 1.33 -12.25
N PRO A 88 -25.36 0.03 -12.02
CA PRO A 88 -24.44 -0.72 -12.86
C PRO A 88 -24.91 -0.70 -14.32
N THR A 89 -23.99 -0.53 -15.25
CA THR A 89 -24.29 -0.67 -16.68
C THR A 89 -24.52 -2.14 -17.02
N ARG A 90 -25.20 -2.40 -18.15
CA ARG A 90 -25.52 -3.77 -18.59
C ARG A 90 -24.29 -4.67 -18.56
N GLY A 91 -24.39 -5.81 -17.90
CA GLY A 91 -23.31 -6.79 -17.76
C GLY A 91 -22.28 -6.49 -16.66
N GLN A 92 -22.49 -5.41 -15.90
CA GLN A 92 -21.67 -5.06 -14.73
C GLN A 92 -22.48 -5.22 -13.44
N CYS A 93 -21.78 -5.35 -12.33
CA CYS A 93 -22.37 -5.32 -10.98
C CYS A 93 -21.38 -4.70 -9.98
N TRP A 94 -21.90 -4.27 -8.85
CA TRP A 94 -21.06 -3.76 -7.77
C TRP A 94 -20.17 -4.86 -7.20
N ILE A 95 -18.97 -4.48 -6.77
CA ILE A 95 -18.02 -5.42 -6.14
C ILE A 95 -18.49 -5.87 -4.75
N THR A 96 -19.44 -5.19 -4.16
CA THR A 96 -19.91 -5.45 -2.79
C THR A 96 -21.41 -5.20 -2.66
N SER A 97 -22.01 -5.63 -1.54
CA SER A 97 -23.43 -5.43 -1.24
C SER A 97 -23.77 -3.97 -0.97
N LYS A 98 -25.07 -3.63 -1.13
CA LYS A 98 -25.62 -2.28 -0.91
C LYS A 98 -25.30 -1.73 0.49
N ASP A 99 -25.40 -2.57 1.53
CA ASP A 99 -25.12 -2.17 2.92
C ASP A 99 -23.66 -1.79 3.11
N LYS A 100 -22.74 -2.57 2.54
CA LYS A 100 -21.31 -2.28 2.63
C LYS A 100 -20.96 -1.02 1.84
N LEU A 101 -21.55 -0.81 0.66
CA LEU A 101 -21.33 0.40 -0.13
C LEU A 101 -21.87 1.63 0.60
N THR A 102 -23.06 1.52 1.23
CA THR A 102 -23.64 2.57 2.06
C THR A 102 -22.73 2.89 3.27
N LYS A 103 -22.17 1.86 3.91
CA LYS A 103 -21.21 2.05 5.00
C LYS A 103 -19.96 2.80 4.55
N LEU A 104 -19.42 2.46 3.38
CA LEU A 104 -18.28 3.18 2.79
C LEU A 104 -18.62 4.67 2.56
N GLY A 105 -19.81 4.97 2.05
CA GLY A 105 -20.28 6.35 1.88
C GLY A 105 -20.33 7.12 3.20
N LYS A 106 -20.92 6.53 4.23
CA LYS A 106 -20.98 7.12 5.59
C LYS A 106 -19.61 7.34 6.23
N MET A 107 -18.65 6.49 5.90
CA MET A 107 -17.27 6.61 6.38
C MET A 107 -16.40 7.59 5.55
N GLY A 108 -16.99 8.31 4.60
CA GLY A 108 -16.26 9.20 3.71
C GLY A 108 -15.28 8.47 2.76
N ARG A 109 -15.50 7.15 2.54
CA ARG A 109 -14.64 6.31 1.71
C ARG A 109 -15.11 6.18 0.26
N LEU A 110 -15.98 7.07 -0.18
CA LEU A 110 -16.38 7.18 -1.59
C LEU A 110 -16.05 8.57 -2.13
N PHE A 111 -15.75 8.61 -3.41
CA PHE A 111 -15.54 9.82 -4.19
C PHE A 111 -16.10 9.61 -5.59
N VAL A 112 -16.93 10.55 -6.06
CA VAL A 112 -17.47 10.48 -7.42
C VAL A 112 -16.42 10.90 -8.41
N GLU A 113 -16.02 9.98 -9.26
CA GLU A 113 -15.05 10.19 -10.32
C GLU A 113 -15.67 9.83 -11.67
N GLY A 114 -15.86 10.83 -12.52
CA GLY A 114 -16.68 10.67 -13.73
C GLY A 114 -18.14 10.42 -13.34
N ASP A 115 -18.70 9.32 -13.85
CA ASP A 115 -20.11 9.01 -13.66
C ASP A 115 -20.42 8.07 -12.49
N PHE A 116 -19.41 7.64 -11.73
CA PHE A 116 -19.61 6.63 -10.70
C PHE A 116 -18.82 6.88 -9.42
N PRO A 117 -19.37 6.48 -8.24
CA PRO A 117 -18.63 6.50 -6.99
C PRO A 117 -17.53 5.43 -7.01
N ARG A 118 -16.35 5.81 -6.56
CA ARG A 118 -15.16 4.94 -6.43
C ARG A 118 -14.70 4.89 -4.98
N TYR A 119 -14.11 3.78 -4.59
CA TYR A 119 -13.56 3.62 -3.25
C TYR A 119 -12.28 4.44 -3.09
N VAL A 120 -12.23 5.19 -2.01
CA VAL A 120 -11.08 6.03 -1.63
C VAL A 120 -10.12 5.22 -0.76
N VAL A 121 -8.88 5.13 -1.20
CA VAL A 121 -7.75 4.57 -0.45
C VAL A 121 -6.79 5.70 -0.15
N PHE A 122 -6.63 6.06 1.10
CA PHE A 122 -5.65 7.05 1.50
C PHE A 122 -4.25 6.43 1.57
N HIS A 123 -3.22 7.23 1.29
CA HIS A 123 -1.83 6.78 1.41
C HIS A 123 -1.50 6.40 2.86
N ASP A 124 -2.00 7.17 3.81
CA ASP A 124 -1.81 6.99 5.26
C ASP A 124 -2.62 5.85 5.89
N ASP A 125 -3.51 5.18 5.14
CA ASP A 125 -4.16 3.95 5.62
C ASP A 125 -3.13 2.82 5.83
N PHE A 126 -2.10 2.75 4.98
CA PHE A 126 -0.99 1.81 5.09
C PHE A 126 0.26 2.36 4.37
N PRO A 127 1.01 3.29 5.00
CA PRO A 127 2.14 3.96 4.37
C PRO A 127 3.41 3.09 4.35
N PHE A 128 3.26 1.80 4.10
CA PHE A 128 4.34 0.82 4.10
C PHE A 128 4.29 -0.05 2.85
N ALA A 129 5.47 -0.44 2.37
CA ALA A 129 5.63 -1.46 1.34
C ALA A 129 6.39 -2.66 1.89
N LYS A 130 6.00 -3.85 1.47
CA LYS A 130 6.74 -5.07 1.79
C LYS A 130 8.12 -5.01 1.16
N ILE A 131 9.14 -5.40 1.92
CA ILE A 131 10.45 -5.70 1.35
C ILE A 131 10.35 -7.08 0.69
N THR A 132 10.55 -7.12 -0.62
CA THR A 132 10.46 -8.34 -1.45
C THR A 132 11.85 -8.93 -1.71
N ASN A 133 11.92 -10.05 -2.43
CA ASN A 133 13.17 -10.77 -2.67
C ASN A 133 14.30 -9.96 -3.33
N PRO A 134 14.06 -9.07 -4.31
CA PRO A 134 15.11 -8.18 -4.79
C PRO A 134 15.39 -7.10 -3.72
N TRP A 135 16.63 -7.09 -3.21
CA TRP A 135 17.12 -6.05 -2.29
C TRP A 135 18.06 -5.10 -3.05
N ASP A 136 17.45 -4.32 -3.93
CA ASP A 136 18.14 -3.33 -4.79
C ASP A 136 18.53 -2.05 -4.04
N ASP A 137 18.03 -1.89 -2.83
CA ASP A 137 18.32 -0.78 -1.92
C ASP A 137 19.48 -1.06 -0.95
N THR A 138 20.14 -2.23 -1.06
CA THR A 138 21.32 -2.59 -0.28
C THR A 138 22.58 -2.44 -1.14
N ALA A 139 23.05 -1.20 -1.31
CA ALA A 139 24.32 -0.94 -1.99
C ALA A 139 25.51 -1.57 -1.23
N PRO A 140 26.63 -1.88 -1.90
CA PRO A 140 27.86 -2.31 -1.22
C PRO A 140 28.27 -1.30 -0.13
N ALA A 141 28.86 -1.78 0.97
CA ALA A 141 29.35 -0.93 2.04
C ALA A 141 30.30 0.14 1.48
N GLN A 142 29.99 1.43 1.72
CA GLN A 142 30.80 2.56 1.19
C GLN A 142 32.07 2.79 2.01
N GLU A 143 31.93 2.71 3.32
CA GLU A 143 33.09 2.76 4.26
C GLU A 143 33.35 1.35 4.75
N LYS A 144 34.38 0.70 4.20
CA LYS A 144 34.71 -0.68 4.54
C LYS A 144 35.81 -0.72 5.59
N ALA A 145 35.55 -1.40 6.71
CA ALA A 145 36.60 -1.74 7.67
C ALA A 145 37.53 -2.83 7.11
N TYR A 146 37.05 -3.67 6.16
CA TYR A 146 37.86 -4.65 5.43
C TYR A 146 37.31 -4.89 4.01
N THR A 147 38.11 -5.50 3.15
CA THR A 147 37.91 -5.53 1.68
C THR A 147 36.62 -6.16 1.22
N VAL A 148 36.11 -7.17 1.91
CA VAL A 148 34.90 -7.93 1.55
C VAL A 148 33.74 -7.77 2.52
N GLN A 149 33.63 -6.63 3.16
CA GLN A 149 32.56 -6.35 4.13
C GLN A 149 31.17 -6.40 3.48
N THR A 150 30.28 -7.20 4.06
CA THR A 150 28.87 -7.25 3.68
C THR A 150 28.15 -6.00 4.19
N ASN A 151 27.18 -5.50 3.42
CA ASN A 151 26.33 -4.38 3.84
C ASN A 151 25.53 -4.75 5.09
N GLU A 152 25.60 -3.89 6.11
CA GLU A 152 24.91 -4.10 7.41
C GLU A 152 23.41 -4.28 7.26
N GLY A 153 22.77 -3.58 6.29
CA GLY A 153 21.34 -3.71 6.01
C GLY A 153 20.94 -5.12 5.57
N VAL A 154 21.84 -5.87 4.91
CA VAL A 154 21.61 -7.27 4.56
C VAL A 154 21.59 -8.14 5.82
N LEU A 155 22.58 -7.97 6.70
CA LEU A 155 22.65 -8.72 7.97
C LEU A 155 21.46 -8.40 8.87
N GLN A 156 21.12 -7.11 9.01
CA GLN A 156 19.98 -6.66 9.79
C GLN A 156 18.68 -7.30 9.30
N ARG A 157 18.45 -7.34 7.98
CA ARG A 157 17.25 -7.97 7.40
C ARG A 157 17.22 -9.46 7.70
N CYS A 158 18.32 -10.17 7.54
CA CYS A 158 18.40 -11.60 7.86
C CYS A 158 18.01 -11.86 9.32
N ILE A 159 18.58 -11.11 10.25
CA ILE A 159 18.29 -11.23 11.68
C ILE A 159 16.82 -10.93 11.96
N LEU A 160 16.32 -9.76 11.54
CA LEU A 160 14.94 -9.35 11.79
C LEU A 160 13.88 -10.28 11.19
N MET A 161 14.19 -10.93 10.08
CA MET A 161 13.28 -11.88 9.43
C MET A 161 13.20 -13.23 10.14
N THR A 162 14.27 -13.65 10.81
CA THR A 162 14.43 -15.05 11.23
C THR A 162 14.57 -15.26 12.74
N THR A 163 14.75 -14.19 13.52
CA THR A 163 14.99 -14.27 14.98
C THR A 163 13.98 -13.47 15.79
N ASP A 164 13.84 -13.82 17.07
CA ASP A 164 13.13 -13.05 18.09
C ASP A 164 14.12 -12.31 19.01
N PRO A 165 13.69 -11.26 19.72
CA PRO A 165 14.50 -10.68 20.79
C PRO A 165 14.90 -11.75 21.81
N GLY A 166 16.22 -11.85 22.07
CA GLY A 166 16.79 -12.86 22.96
C GLY A 166 17.21 -14.18 22.30
N ASP A 167 16.92 -14.39 21.02
CA ASP A 167 17.46 -15.54 20.28
C ASP A 167 18.98 -15.41 20.12
N LEU A 168 19.68 -16.53 20.20
CA LEU A 168 21.11 -16.60 19.95
C LEU A 168 21.39 -16.55 18.44
N VAL A 169 22.25 -15.63 18.04
CA VAL A 169 22.73 -15.50 16.67
C VAL A 169 24.22 -15.82 16.66
N LEU A 170 24.64 -16.69 15.73
CA LEU A 170 26.04 -17.06 15.53
C LEU A 170 26.46 -16.77 14.09
N ASP A 171 27.51 -15.99 13.93
CA ASP A 171 28.23 -15.85 12.67
C ASP A 171 29.63 -16.44 12.83
N PRO A 172 29.86 -17.68 12.33
CA PRO A 172 31.15 -18.34 12.51
C PRO A 172 32.25 -17.82 11.59
N THR A 173 31.90 -16.95 10.64
CA THR A 173 32.79 -16.46 9.58
C THR A 173 32.85 -14.94 9.51
N CYS A 174 32.42 -14.25 10.58
CA CYS A 174 32.50 -12.79 10.66
C CYS A 174 33.98 -12.35 10.56
N GLY A 175 34.24 -11.48 9.57
CA GLY A 175 35.57 -10.92 9.32
C GLY A 175 36.02 -9.89 10.36
#